data_f14dfe7328cb3cfac50f3c5a14143d43
#
_entry.id   f14dfe7328cb3cfac50f3c5a14143d43
#
_cell.length_a   1.000
_cell.length_b   1.000
_cell.length_c   1.000
_cell.angle_alpha   90.00
_cell.angle_beta   90.00
_cell.angle_gamma   90.00
#
_symmetry.space_group_name_H-M   'P 1'
#
loop_
_entity.id
_entity.type
_entity.pdbx_description
1 polymer ?
#
loop_
_entity_poly.entity_id
_entity_poly.type
_entity_poly.pdbx_seq_one_letter_code
_entity_poly.pdbx_strand_id
1 'polypeptide(L)'
;MKSRITMLGTGSAAVTKCYNTCFVLSSPKSHLLVDAGGGNGVLSQLEKAQIPFTEIHHLFITHAHTDHLLGCIWIVRMVAQAAAQGKYTGQLHVYSHDKALQVLTDICRMTLPVKIVSQFGASIVFHEVKDGESWQVEDMEITYFDIHSTKEKQFGFQAILPDGQRLVCLGDEPYKAMNETYAKEADWLLCEAFCLYQDREIFKPYEKHHCTTKDVGEMAETLRPKHVVVYHTEDTDLPHRKMRYTAEVQAYFSGKVYVPDDLEQITL
;
A
#
# COMPACT_ATOMS: atom_id res chain seq x y z
N MET A 1 -20.73 4.82 7.56
CA MET A 1 -19.48 4.32 8.19
C MET A 1 -18.40 5.31 7.80
N LYS A 2 -17.43 5.64 8.67
CA LYS A 2 -16.29 6.51 8.28
C LYS A 2 -15.29 5.70 7.49
N SER A 3 -14.51 6.38 6.64
CA SER A 3 -13.38 5.76 5.96
C SER A 3 -12.30 5.34 6.97
N ARG A 4 -11.55 4.27 6.67
CA ARG A 4 -10.49 3.75 7.54
C ARG A 4 -9.40 3.06 6.74
N ILE A 5 -8.21 3.04 7.30
CA ILE A 5 -7.12 2.19 6.85
C ILE A 5 -7.01 1.01 7.81
N THR A 6 -6.91 -0.22 7.29
CA THR A 6 -6.52 -1.41 8.05
C THR A 6 -5.15 -1.84 7.54
N MET A 7 -4.12 -1.68 8.35
CA MET A 7 -2.76 -2.09 7.98
C MET A 7 -2.65 -3.60 8.11
N LEU A 8 -2.61 -4.32 7.00
CA LEU A 8 -2.44 -5.78 7.01
C LEU A 8 -0.99 -6.17 7.31
N GLY A 9 -0.04 -5.36 6.87
CA GLY A 9 1.37 -5.51 7.13
C GLY A 9 2.09 -4.17 7.09
N THR A 10 3.17 -4.05 7.85
CA THR A 10 3.88 -2.79 8.09
C THR A 10 5.38 -2.85 7.81
N GLY A 11 5.89 -4.04 7.50
CA GLY A 11 7.31 -4.28 7.37
C GLY A 11 7.88 -4.17 5.96
N SER A 12 9.17 -3.92 5.85
CA SER A 12 9.93 -3.92 4.60
C SER A 12 10.18 -5.33 4.06
N ALA A 13 10.92 -5.47 2.95
CA ALA A 13 11.08 -6.72 2.22
C ALA A 13 11.55 -7.92 3.07
N ALA A 14 12.56 -7.73 3.92
CA ALA A 14 13.23 -8.82 4.61
C ALA A 14 12.77 -9.06 6.06
N VAL A 15 11.63 -8.51 6.46
CA VAL A 15 11.09 -8.69 7.81
C VAL A 15 10.61 -10.12 8.05
N THR A 16 10.68 -10.57 9.29
CA THR A 16 10.24 -11.90 9.71
C THR A 16 9.29 -11.89 10.91
N LYS A 17 9.17 -10.75 11.59
CA LYS A 17 8.37 -10.60 12.82
C LYS A 17 7.08 -9.82 12.59
N CYS A 18 6.90 -9.20 11.43
CA CYS A 18 5.68 -8.59 10.95
C CYS A 18 5.44 -8.96 9.49
N TYR A 19 4.28 -8.64 8.93
CA TYR A 19 4.00 -8.90 7.52
C TYR A 19 4.49 -7.73 6.65
N ASN A 20 4.80 -8.04 5.38
CA ASN A 20 5.22 -7.02 4.42
C ASN A 20 4.12 -6.00 4.18
N THR A 21 4.52 -4.78 3.84
CA THR A 21 3.62 -3.64 3.71
C THR A 21 2.48 -3.91 2.72
N CYS A 22 1.27 -3.86 3.25
CA CYS A 22 0.03 -3.82 2.48
C CYS A 22 -1.10 -3.37 3.41
N PHE A 23 -2.15 -2.79 2.86
CA PHE A 23 -3.27 -2.29 3.64
C PHE A 23 -4.59 -2.29 2.86
N VAL A 24 -5.70 -2.21 3.56
CA VAL A 24 -7.02 -2.00 2.98
C VAL A 24 -7.49 -0.59 3.33
N LEU A 25 -7.72 0.23 2.30
CA LEU A 25 -8.47 1.48 2.42
C LEU A 25 -9.95 1.16 2.25
N SER A 26 -10.70 1.31 3.33
CA SER A 26 -12.14 1.04 3.35
C SER A 26 -12.92 2.35 3.35
N SER A 27 -13.87 2.47 2.44
CA SER A 27 -14.93 3.49 2.43
C SER A 27 -16.25 2.86 2.85
N PRO A 28 -17.35 3.63 2.99
CA PRO A 28 -18.67 3.07 3.23
C PRO A 28 -19.14 2.04 2.21
N LYS A 29 -18.65 2.09 0.96
CA LYS A 29 -19.12 1.25 -0.14
C LYS A 29 -18.08 0.26 -0.67
N SER A 30 -16.80 0.42 -0.33
CA SER A 30 -15.72 -0.31 -1.01
C SER A 30 -14.54 -0.61 -0.12
N HIS A 31 -13.79 -1.64 -0.52
CA HIS A 31 -12.47 -1.98 -0.03
C HIS A 31 -11.47 -1.91 -1.19
N LEU A 32 -10.49 -0.99 -1.10
CA LEU A 32 -9.33 -0.97 -1.97
C LEU A 32 -8.15 -1.63 -1.23
N LEU A 33 -7.74 -2.81 -1.67
CA LEU A 33 -6.51 -3.43 -1.20
C LEU A 33 -5.33 -2.78 -1.93
N VAL A 34 -4.35 -2.29 -1.18
CA VAL A 34 -3.12 -1.69 -1.71
C VAL A 34 -1.96 -2.62 -1.41
N ASP A 35 -1.37 -3.18 -2.46
CA ASP A 35 -0.42 -4.28 -2.41
C ASP A 35 -0.94 -5.51 -1.64
N ALA A 36 -0.15 -6.58 -1.57
CA ALA A 36 -0.58 -7.78 -0.86
C ALA A 36 0.57 -8.52 -0.15
N GLY A 37 1.71 -7.84 0.03
CA GLY A 37 2.86 -8.43 0.69
C GLY A 37 3.56 -9.53 -0.11
N GLY A 38 4.47 -10.25 0.54
CA GLY A 38 5.40 -11.19 -0.08
C GLY A 38 4.85 -12.61 -0.33
N GLY A 39 3.57 -12.89 -0.09
CA GLY A 39 3.04 -14.23 -0.34
C GLY A 39 1.64 -14.50 0.21
N ASN A 40 1.33 -15.78 0.47
CA ASN A 40 0.00 -16.20 0.92
C ASN A 40 -0.38 -15.71 2.33
N GLY A 41 0.56 -15.14 3.06
CA GLY A 41 0.29 -14.53 4.37
C GLY A 41 -0.80 -13.47 4.32
N VAL A 42 -1.01 -12.80 3.18
CA VAL A 42 -2.11 -11.84 3.00
C VAL A 42 -3.48 -12.43 3.32
N LEU A 43 -3.71 -13.71 2.99
CA LEU A 43 -4.98 -14.39 3.26
C LEU A 43 -5.23 -14.51 4.77
N SER A 44 -4.17 -14.85 5.54
CA SER A 44 -4.24 -14.90 7.00
C SER A 44 -4.43 -13.50 7.61
N GLN A 45 -3.79 -12.48 7.03
CA GLN A 45 -3.96 -11.11 7.51
C GLN A 45 -5.37 -10.58 7.25
N LEU A 46 -5.95 -10.85 6.08
CA LEU A 46 -7.35 -10.52 5.78
C LEU A 46 -8.32 -11.23 6.74
N GLU A 47 -8.11 -12.53 6.99
CA GLU A 47 -8.93 -13.30 7.93
C GLU A 47 -8.87 -12.71 9.35
N LYS A 48 -7.67 -12.43 9.86
CA LYS A 48 -7.48 -11.80 11.18
C LYS A 48 -8.08 -10.38 11.26
N ALA A 49 -8.00 -9.63 10.16
CA ALA A 49 -8.62 -8.30 10.04
C ALA A 49 -10.14 -8.37 9.89
N GLN A 50 -10.72 -9.58 9.76
CA GLN A 50 -12.14 -9.81 9.52
C GLN A 50 -12.64 -9.14 8.23
N ILE A 51 -11.80 -9.11 7.20
CA ILE A 51 -12.12 -8.63 5.86
C ILE A 51 -12.14 -9.83 4.92
N PRO A 52 -13.31 -10.35 4.53
CA PRO A 52 -13.39 -11.45 3.59
C PRO A 52 -12.76 -11.08 2.24
N PHE A 53 -11.89 -11.91 1.69
CA PHE A 53 -11.32 -11.65 0.36
C PHE A 53 -12.41 -11.54 -0.72
N THR A 54 -13.60 -12.09 -0.49
CA THR A 54 -14.76 -11.98 -1.38
C THR A 54 -15.39 -10.57 -1.40
N GLU A 55 -15.03 -9.71 -0.48
CA GLU A 55 -15.43 -8.30 -0.43
C GLU A 55 -14.35 -7.37 -1.03
N ILE A 56 -13.20 -7.90 -1.44
CA ILE A 56 -12.15 -7.16 -2.14
C ILE A 56 -12.49 -7.15 -3.64
N HIS A 57 -12.97 -6.01 -4.12
CA HIS A 57 -13.28 -5.80 -5.54
C HIS A 57 -12.27 -4.90 -6.25
N HIS A 58 -11.39 -4.25 -5.50
CA HIS A 58 -10.37 -3.35 -6.02
C HIS A 58 -9.02 -3.68 -5.40
N LEU A 59 -8.01 -3.84 -6.25
CA LEU A 59 -6.61 -4.08 -5.88
C LEU A 59 -5.73 -3.09 -6.64
N PHE A 60 -4.99 -2.28 -5.93
CA PHE A 60 -3.92 -1.45 -6.51
C PHE A 60 -2.56 -2.05 -6.17
N ILE A 61 -1.68 -2.17 -7.16
CA ILE A 61 -0.30 -2.64 -6.99
C ILE A 61 0.62 -1.47 -7.28
N THR A 62 1.41 -1.08 -6.28
CA THR A 62 2.31 0.06 -6.40
C THR A 62 3.46 -0.23 -7.35
N HIS A 63 4.07 -1.41 -7.27
CA HIS A 63 5.20 -1.83 -8.09
C HIS A 63 5.44 -3.35 -8.03
N ALA A 64 6.45 -3.84 -8.77
CA ALA A 64 6.68 -5.26 -9.01
C ALA A 64 7.65 -5.94 -8.01
N HIS A 65 8.09 -5.30 -6.93
CA HIS A 65 8.91 -5.98 -5.93
C HIS A 65 8.16 -7.13 -5.25
N THR A 66 8.91 -8.14 -4.83
CA THR A 66 8.36 -9.40 -4.31
C THR A 66 7.53 -9.23 -3.04
N ASP A 67 7.91 -8.31 -2.19
CA ASP A 67 7.25 -7.98 -0.92
C ASP A 67 5.96 -7.15 -1.06
N HIS A 68 5.63 -6.73 -2.28
CA HIS A 68 4.39 -6.04 -2.63
C HIS A 68 3.48 -6.89 -3.53
N LEU A 69 4.07 -7.55 -4.54
CA LEU A 69 3.33 -8.18 -5.62
C LEU A 69 2.97 -9.66 -5.38
N LEU A 70 3.84 -10.44 -4.69
CA LEU A 70 3.63 -11.90 -4.64
C LEU A 70 2.34 -12.31 -3.93
N GLY A 71 1.88 -11.54 -2.95
CA GLY A 71 0.58 -11.74 -2.33
C GLY A 71 -0.59 -11.51 -3.28
N CYS A 72 -0.45 -10.62 -4.28
CA CYS A 72 -1.48 -10.34 -5.26
C CYS A 72 -1.84 -11.57 -6.10
N ILE A 73 -0.87 -12.46 -6.36
CA ILE A 73 -1.10 -13.75 -7.06
C ILE A 73 -2.09 -14.60 -6.26
N TRP A 74 -2.01 -14.59 -4.94
CA TRP A 74 -2.91 -15.32 -4.07
C TRP A 74 -4.31 -14.73 -4.04
N ILE A 75 -4.44 -13.41 -4.06
CA ILE A 75 -5.72 -12.71 -4.19
C ILE A 75 -6.39 -13.08 -5.52
N VAL A 76 -5.66 -12.93 -6.64
CA VAL A 76 -6.14 -13.33 -7.98
C VAL A 76 -6.58 -14.78 -8.00
N ARG A 77 -5.76 -15.70 -7.46
CA ARG A 77 -6.09 -17.13 -7.38
C ARG A 77 -7.38 -17.38 -6.62
N MET A 78 -7.51 -16.81 -5.41
CA MET A 78 -8.66 -17.06 -4.54
C MET A 78 -9.94 -16.48 -5.12
N VAL A 79 -9.89 -15.26 -5.65
CA VAL A 79 -11.04 -14.61 -6.30
C VAL A 79 -11.47 -15.41 -7.54
N ALA A 80 -10.55 -15.75 -8.44
CA ALA A 80 -10.87 -16.52 -9.64
C ALA A 80 -11.46 -17.91 -9.30
N GLN A 81 -10.95 -18.56 -8.25
CA GLN A 81 -11.50 -19.85 -7.80
C GLN A 81 -12.90 -19.68 -7.20
N ALA A 82 -13.13 -18.65 -6.39
CA ALA A 82 -14.44 -18.37 -5.80
C ALA A 82 -15.47 -17.97 -6.87
N ALA A 83 -15.07 -17.16 -7.86
CA ALA A 83 -15.92 -16.79 -8.99
C ALA A 83 -16.36 -18.02 -9.80
N ALA A 84 -15.42 -18.93 -10.12
CA ALA A 84 -15.73 -20.18 -10.81
C ALA A 84 -16.68 -21.12 -10.01
N GLN A 85 -16.78 -20.91 -8.70
CA GLN A 85 -17.70 -21.66 -7.80
C GLN A 85 -19.00 -20.90 -7.50
N GLY A 86 -19.22 -19.71 -8.09
CA GLY A 86 -20.37 -18.86 -7.80
C GLY A 86 -20.36 -18.24 -6.37
N LYS A 87 -19.19 -18.21 -5.72
CA LYS A 87 -19.00 -17.67 -4.36
C LYS A 87 -18.40 -16.26 -4.34
N TYR A 88 -18.09 -15.70 -5.50
CA TYR A 88 -17.65 -14.33 -5.68
C TYR A 88 -18.53 -13.68 -6.72
N THR A 89 -19.13 -12.55 -6.39
CA THR A 89 -20.03 -11.80 -7.29
C THR A 89 -19.32 -10.54 -7.78
N GLY A 90 -19.55 -10.14 -9.03
CA GLY A 90 -18.87 -9.00 -9.64
C GLY A 90 -17.48 -9.34 -10.17
N GLN A 91 -16.62 -8.35 -10.22
CA GLN A 91 -15.27 -8.45 -10.76
C GLN A 91 -14.24 -7.93 -9.75
N LEU A 92 -13.03 -8.50 -9.78
CA LEU A 92 -11.84 -7.89 -9.16
C LEU A 92 -11.17 -7.01 -10.20
N HIS A 93 -11.14 -5.72 -9.94
CA HIS A 93 -10.43 -4.72 -10.73
C HIS A 93 -9.02 -4.54 -10.17
N VAL A 94 -8.00 -4.85 -10.97
CA VAL A 94 -6.59 -4.74 -10.61
C VAL A 94 -6.01 -3.54 -11.35
N TYR A 95 -5.55 -2.55 -10.60
CA TYR A 95 -4.96 -1.31 -11.13
C TYR A 95 -3.46 -1.32 -10.90
N SER A 96 -2.68 -0.99 -11.89
CA SER A 96 -1.25 -0.67 -11.77
C SER A 96 -0.71 -0.10 -13.08
N HIS A 97 0.56 0.33 -13.07
CA HIS A 97 1.28 0.65 -14.29
C HIS A 97 1.61 -0.62 -15.10
N ASP A 98 1.96 -0.45 -16.38
CA ASP A 98 2.24 -1.48 -17.37
C ASP A 98 3.12 -2.63 -16.85
N LYS A 99 4.30 -2.30 -16.28
CA LYS A 99 5.29 -3.30 -15.85
C LYS A 99 4.78 -4.19 -14.73
N ALA A 100 4.14 -3.63 -13.69
CA ALA A 100 3.65 -4.44 -12.59
C ALA A 100 2.49 -5.36 -13.03
N LEU A 101 1.60 -4.88 -13.90
CA LEU A 101 0.55 -5.73 -14.49
C LEU A 101 1.14 -6.85 -15.34
N GLN A 102 2.16 -6.56 -16.15
CA GLN A 102 2.85 -7.58 -16.95
C GLN A 102 3.45 -8.66 -16.05
N VAL A 103 4.25 -8.26 -15.02
CA VAL A 103 4.87 -9.21 -14.09
C VAL A 103 3.82 -10.07 -13.39
N LEU A 104 2.75 -9.46 -12.85
CA LEU A 104 1.66 -10.20 -12.20
C LEU A 104 1.04 -11.22 -13.13
N THR A 105 0.64 -10.79 -14.34
CA THR A 105 -0.06 -11.65 -15.29
C THR A 105 0.83 -12.77 -15.81
N ASP A 106 2.11 -12.53 -16.03
CA ASP A 106 3.08 -13.53 -16.47
C ASP A 106 3.32 -14.59 -15.40
N ILE A 107 3.54 -14.19 -14.14
CA ILE A 107 3.66 -15.14 -13.03
C ILE A 107 2.37 -15.94 -12.88
N CYS A 108 1.20 -15.32 -12.94
CA CYS A 108 -0.08 -16.02 -12.88
C CYS A 108 -0.23 -17.06 -14.01
N ARG A 109 0.11 -16.69 -15.25
CA ARG A 109 0.03 -17.62 -16.41
C ARG A 109 1.00 -18.77 -16.30
N MET A 110 2.20 -18.56 -15.73
CA MET A 110 3.21 -19.60 -15.57
C MET A 110 2.94 -20.55 -14.40
N THR A 111 2.21 -20.10 -13.38
CA THR A 111 2.12 -20.81 -12.09
C THR A 111 0.70 -21.28 -11.73
N LEU A 112 -0.34 -20.64 -12.27
CA LEU A 112 -1.72 -20.97 -11.93
C LEU A 112 -2.36 -21.92 -12.96
N PRO A 113 -3.31 -22.79 -12.54
CA PRO A 113 -4.04 -23.65 -13.45
C PRO A 113 -4.79 -22.86 -14.53
N VAL A 114 -4.90 -23.41 -15.74
CA VAL A 114 -5.60 -22.80 -16.89
C VAL A 114 -7.01 -22.31 -16.53
N LYS A 115 -7.76 -23.06 -15.72
CA LYS A 115 -9.11 -22.68 -15.27
C LYS A 115 -9.15 -21.39 -14.42
N ILE A 116 -8.04 -21.02 -13.79
CA ILE A 116 -7.90 -19.78 -13.05
C ILE A 116 -7.57 -18.65 -14.01
N VAL A 117 -6.58 -18.87 -14.88
CA VAL A 117 -6.15 -17.91 -15.89
C VAL A 117 -7.28 -17.57 -16.87
N SER A 118 -8.19 -18.53 -17.18
CA SER A 118 -9.36 -18.27 -18.03
C SER A 118 -10.39 -17.30 -17.42
N GLN A 119 -10.25 -16.93 -16.15
CA GLN A 119 -11.07 -15.89 -15.53
C GLN A 119 -10.56 -14.45 -15.84
N PHE A 120 -9.40 -14.32 -16.48
CA PHE A 120 -8.88 -13.01 -16.89
C PHE A 120 -9.76 -12.41 -18.00
N GLY A 121 -10.15 -11.16 -17.82
CA GLY A 121 -11.14 -10.47 -18.66
C GLY A 121 -12.60 -10.76 -18.29
N ALA A 122 -12.88 -11.78 -17.46
CA ALA A 122 -14.21 -12.11 -16.97
C ALA A 122 -14.40 -11.66 -15.51
N SER A 123 -13.86 -12.43 -14.55
CA SER A 123 -13.94 -12.11 -13.12
C SER A 123 -12.74 -11.30 -12.61
N ILE A 124 -11.64 -11.28 -13.34
CA ILE A 124 -10.43 -10.49 -13.04
C ILE A 124 -10.19 -9.53 -14.20
N VAL A 125 -10.24 -8.24 -13.94
CA VAL A 125 -10.03 -7.18 -14.95
C VAL A 125 -8.80 -6.36 -14.59
N PHE A 126 -7.89 -6.24 -15.53
CA PHE A 126 -6.64 -5.46 -15.34
C PHE A 126 -6.80 -4.09 -15.99
N HIS A 127 -6.41 -3.05 -15.25
CA HIS A 127 -6.45 -1.66 -15.68
C HIS A 127 -5.04 -1.08 -15.62
N GLU A 128 -4.44 -0.82 -16.77
CA GLU A 128 -3.22 -0.05 -16.84
C GLU A 128 -3.54 1.42 -16.57
N VAL A 129 -2.99 1.95 -15.47
CA VAL A 129 -3.13 3.35 -15.10
C VAL A 129 -1.88 4.14 -15.46
N LYS A 130 -2.05 5.43 -15.77
CA LYS A 130 -0.97 6.32 -16.18
C LYS A 130 -0.79 7.44 -15.16
N ASP A 131 0.38 8.07 -15.24
CA ASP A 131 0.73 9.22 -14.40
C ASP A 131 -0.31 10.34 -14.55
N GLY A 132 -0.85 10.80 -13.43
CA GLY A 132 -1.90 11.81 -13.36
C GLY A 132 -3.31 11.32 -13.74
N GLU A 133 -3.50 10.04 -14.03
CA GLU A 133 -4.81 9.50 -14.40
C GLU A 133 -5.70 9.28 -13.19
N SER A 134 -6.96 9.73 -13.26
CA SER A 134 -7.96 9.56 -12.20
C SER A 134 -9.02 8.55 -12.59
N TRP A 135 -9.40 7.72 -11.61
CA TRP A 135 -10.44 6.70 -11.73
C TRP A 135 -11.43 6.81 -10.59
N GLN A 136 -12.71 6.60 -10.89
CA GLN A 136 -13.73 6.44 -9.87
C GLN A 136 -13.69 4.99 -9.36
N VAL A 137 -13.35 4.83 -8.08
CA VAL A 137 -13.35 3.54 -7.37
C VAL A 137 -14.48 3.59 -6.35
N GLU A 138 -15.67 3.19 -6.78
CA GLU A 138 -16.92 3.29 -6.03
C GLU A 138 -17.21 4.73 -5.55
N ASP A 139 -17.11 5.02 -4.28
CA ASP A 139 -17.34 6.33 -3.68
C ASP A 139 -16.04 7.13 -3.41
N MET A 140 -14.91 6.69 -3.97
CA MET A 140 -13.62 7.37 -3.91
C MET A 140 -13.15 7.76 -5.32
N GLU A 141 -12.57 8.94 -5.47
CA GLU A 141 -11.81 9.30 -6.68
C GLU A 141 -10.32 9.07 -6.41
N ILE A 142 -9.68 8.20 -7.21
CA ILE A 142 -8.27 7.83 -7.07
C ILE A 142 -7.48 8.40 -8.24
N THR A 143 -6.49 9.24 -7.97
CA THR A 143 -5.51 9.72 -8.97
C THR A 143 -4.19 8.99 -8.74
N TYR A 144 -3.74 8.27 -9.75
CA TYR A 144 -2.47 7.54 -9.72
C TYR A 144 -1.35 8.44 -10.24
N PHE A 145 -0.15 8.38 -9.65
CA PHE A 145 0.99 9.18 -10.08
C PHE A 145 2.30 8.40 -9.97
N ASP A 146 3.22 8.68 -10.89
CA ASP A 146 4.58 8.15 -10.85
C ASP A 146 5.35 8.79 -9.70
N ILE A 147 5.91 8.00 -8.80
CA ILE A 147 6.78 8.51 -7.72
C ILE A 147 8.19 8.82 -8.21
N HIS A 148 8.47 8.58 -9.49
CA HIS A 148 9.79 8.73 -10.12
C HIS A 148 10.88 7.91 -9.44
N SER A 149 10.55 6.66 -9.09
CA SER A 149 11.47 5.72 -8.47
C SER A 149 12.77 5.57 -9.26
N THR A 150 13.88 5.39 -8.54
CA THR A 150 15.21 5.16 -9.12
C THR A 150 15.60 3.69 -9.16
N LYS A 151 14.81 2.81 -8.54
CA LYS A 151 15.02 1.35 -8.55
C LYS A 151 14.14 0.66 -9.58
N GLU A 152 12.85 0.80 -9.40
CA GLU A 152 11.81 0.10 -10.11
C GLU A 152 10.64 1.06 -10.36
N LYS A 153 10.05 1.06 -11.56
CA LYS A 153 8.84 1.87 -11.82
C LYS A 153 7.81 1.63 -10.74
N GLN A 154 7.38 2.71 -10.10
CA GLN A 154 6.48 2.66 -8.97
C GLN A 154 5.48 3.81 -9.00
N PHE A 155 4.23 3.51 -8.69
CA PHE A 155 3.17 4.51 -8.59
C PHE A 155 2.70 4.66 -7.13
N GLY A 156 2.46 5.91 -6.77
CA GLY A 156 1.65 6.28 -5.61
C GLY A 156 0.23 6.60 -6.04
N PHE A 157 -0.58 7.04 -5.09
CA PHE A 157 -1.93 7.53 -5.41
C PHE A 157 -2.39 8.61 -4.43
N GLN A 158 -3.31 9.45 -4.92
CA GLN A 158 -4.14 10.34 -4.13
C GLN A 158 -5.56 9.81 -4.15
N ALA A 159 -6.22 9.71 -2.99
CA ALA A 159 -7.63 9.39 -2.86
C ALA A 159 -8.39 10.58 -2.30
N ILE A 160 -9.46 10.99 -2.97
CA ILE A 160 -10.48 11.86 -2.40
C ILE A 160 -11.54 10.96 -1.78
N LEU A 161 -11.65 11.01 -0.45
CA LEU A 161 -12.57 10.19 0.32
C LEU A 161 -13.99 10.75 0.26
N PRO A 162 -15.02 9.95 0.60
CA PRO A 162 -16.43 10.38 0.52
C PRO A 162 -16.77 11.62 1.35
N ASP A 163 -16.02 11.94 2.38
CA ASP A 163 -16.17 13.14 3.22
C ASP A 163 -15.33 14.33 2.73
N GLY A 164 -14.64 14.18 1.60
CA GLY A 164 -13.79 15.19 0.98
C GLY A 164 -12.36 15.25 1.51
N GLN A 165 -11.98 14.41 2.48
CA GLN A 165 -10.60 14.32 2.93
C GLN A 165 -9.69 13.77 1.82
N ARG A 166 -8.45 14.26 1.77
CA ARG A 166 -7.44 13.87 0.80
C ARG A 166 -6.38 12.99 1.45
N LEU A 167 -6.32 11.72 1.01
CA LEU A 167 -5.32 10.75 1.42
C LEU A 167 -4.30 10.57 0.29
N VAL A 168 -3.01 10.61 0.60
CA VAL A 168 -1.93 10.42 -0.36
C VAL A 168 -1.00 9.30 0.12
N CYS A 169 -0.73 8.34 -0.76
CA CYS A 169 0.23 7.26 -0.54
C CYS A 169 1.44 7.47 -1.44
N LEU A 170 2.62 7.63 -0.85
CA LEU A 170 3.87 7.94 -1.56
C LEU A 170 4.67 6.70 -1.98
N GLY A 171 4.16 5.48 -1.70
CA GLY A 171 4.89 4.25 -1.99
C GLY A 171 5.97 3.92 -0.96
N ASP A 172 7.05 3.21 -1.40
CA ASP A 172 8.12 2.71 -0.53
C ASP A 172 9.51 3.31 -0.85
N GLU A 173 9.54 4.49 -1.43
CA GLU A 173 10.73 5.31 -1.63
C GLU A 173 10.58 6.72 -1.04
N PRO A 174 11.70 7.44 -0.81
CA PRO A 174 11.66 8.80 -0.33
C PRO A 174 10.85 9.72 -1.26
N TYR A 175 10.09 10.63 -0.65
CA TYR A 175 9.36 11.67 -1.37
C TYR A 175 10.27 12.45 -2.32
N LYS A 176 9.74 12.81 -3.49
CA LYS A 176 10.39 13.66 -4.49
C LYS A 176 9.54 14.90 -4.78
N ALA A 177 10.22 16.06 -4.92
CA ALA A 177 9.56 17.36 -5.10
C ALA A 177 8.61 17.43 -6.31
N MET A 178 8.81 16.56 -7.34
CA MET A 178 7.90 16.46 -8.48
C MET A 178 6.47 16.10 -8.08
N ASN A 179 6.30 15.42 -6.95
CA ASN A 179 5.00 14.99 -6.42
C ASN A 179 4.40 15.95 -5.39
N GLU A 180 4.94 17.18 -5.25
CA GLU A 180 4.45 18.18 -4.29
C GLU A 180 2.96 18.48 -4.47
N THR A 181 2.49 18.58 -5.72
CA THR A 181 1.07 18.87 -6.02
C THR A 181 0.10 17.86 -5.43
N TYR A 182 0.52 16.59 -5.29
CA TYR A 182 -0.29 15.56 -4.65
C TYR A 182 -0.15 15.59 -3.13
N ALA A 183 1.08 15.72 -2.62
CA ALA A 183 1.40 15.49 -1.22
C ALA A 183 1.19 16.69 -0.29
N LYS A 184 1.32 17.93 -0.81
CA LYS A 184 1.24 19.14 -0.01
C LYS A 184 -0.14 19.32 0.62
N GLU A 185 -0.15 19.61 1.91
CA GLU A 185 -1.37 19.88 2.70
C GLU A 185 -2.41 18.74 2.61
N ALA A 186 -1.97 17.49 2.43
CA ALA A 186 -2.83 16.33 2.49
C ALA A 186 -3.48 16.19 3.89
N ASP A 187 -4.70 15.67 3.96
CA ASP A 187 -5.28 15.32 5.26
C ASP A 187 -4.54 14.13 5.86
N TRP A 188 -4.20 13.15 5.01
CA TRP A 188 -3.46 11.94 5.38
C TRP A 188 -2.33 11.69 4.40
N LEU A 189 -1.10 11.61 4.90
CA LEU A 189 0.08 11.28 4.12
C LEU A 189 0.65 9.93 4.59
N LEU A 190 0.64 8.94 3.71
CA LEU A 190 1.20 7.62 3.94
C LEU A 190 2.57 7.54 3.28
N CYS A 191 3.60 7.23 4.05
CA CYS A 191 4.98 7.18 3.55
C CYS A 191 5.82 6.12 4.28
N GLU A 192 6.88 5.67 3.62
CA GLU A 192 7.83 4.75 4.22
C GLU A 192 8.77 5.45 5.21
N ALA A 193 9.26 4.70 6.20
CA ALA A 193 10.47 5.02 6.95
C ALA A 193 11.16 3.72 7.35
N PHE A 194 12.24 3.39 6.67
CA PHE A 194 12.91 2.10 6.83
C PHE A 194 13.43 1.87 8.25
N CYS A 195 14.08 2.89 8.85
CA CYS A 195 14.65 2.81 10.21
C CYS A 195 14.71 4.19 10.87
N LEU A 196 15.06 4.19 12.16
CA LEU A 196 15.45 5.41 12.88
C LEU A 196 16.75 6.00 12.30
N TYR A 197 16.87 7.31 12.30
CA TYR A 197 18.08 8.00 11.83
C TYR A 197 19.34 7.58 12.58
N GLN A 198 19.25 7.34 13.90
CA GLN A 198 20.38 6.84 14.69
C GLN A 198 20.89 5.47 14.22
N ASP A 199 20.02 4.65 13.63
CA ASP A 199 20.33 3.28 13.20
C ASP A 199 20.71 3.21 11.71
N ARG A 200 20.81 4.36 11.00
CA ARG A 200 21.08 4.45 9.56
C ARG A 200 22.40 3.79 9.13
N GLU A 201 23.41 3.80 10.00
CA GLU A 201 24.71 3.17 9.71
C GLU A 201 24.62 1.62 9.76
N ILE A 202 23.65 1.09 10.49
CA ILE A 202 23.39 -0.35 10.60
C ILE A 202 22.57 -0.81 9.39
N PHE A 203 21.46 -0.12 9.11
CA PHE A 203 20.49 -0.55 8.11
C PHE A 203 20.76 -0.02 6.71
N LYS A 204 21.59 1.04 6.57
CA LYS A 204 21.96 1.64 5.29
C LYS A 204 20.74 2.00 4.41
N PRO A 205 19.74 2.76 4.93
CA PRO A 205 18.52 3.05 4.19
C PRO A 205 18.80 3.78 2.86
N TYR A 206 19.71 4.74 2.86
CA TYR A 206 20.01 5.54 1.67
C TYR A 206 20.65 4.73 0.53
N GLU A 207 21.49 3.73 0.86
CA GLU A 207 22.05 2.81 -0.14
C GLU A 207 20.97 1.91 -0.76
N LYS A 208 19.86 1.72 -0.05
CA LYS A 208 18.69 0.93 -0.47
C LYS A 208 17.59 1.80 -1.05
N HIS A 209 17.82 3.09 -1.23
CA HIS A 209 16.84 4.08 -1.70
C HIS A 209 15.60 4.19 -0.77
N HIS A 210 15.82 4.13 0.54
CA HIS A 210 14.81 4.35 1.56
C HIS A 210 15.19 5.56 2.43
N CYS A 211 14.25 6.04 3.24
CA CYS A 211 14.47 7.11 4.18
C CYS A 211 14.42 6.66 5.65
N THR A 212 14.77 7.58 6.54
CA THR A 212 14.66 7.42 7.97
C THR A 212 13.44 8.16 8.51
N THR A 213 13.05 7.89 9.75
CA THR A 213 11.99 8.63 10.44
C THR A 213 12.29 10.13 10.56
N LYS A 214 13.59 10.53 10.66
CA LYS A 214 13.98 11.94 10.60
C LYS A 214 13.63 12.56 9.25
N ASP A 215 13.99 11.91 8.15
CA ASP A 215 13.69 12.40 6.79
C ASP A 215 12.18 12.57 6.59
N VAL A 216 11.39 11.63 7.14
CA VAL A 216 9.92 11.74 7.14
C VAL A 216 9.45 12.97 7.92
N GLY A 217 10.03 13.25 9.09
CA GLY A 217 9.68 14.41 9.89
C GLY A 217 9.99 15.73 9.17
N GLU A 218 11.17 15.87 8.56
CA GLU A 218 11.58 17.04 7.77
C GLU A 218 10.70 17.23 6.51
N MET A 219 10.40 16.14 5.81
CA MET A 219 9.46 16.15 4.68
C MET A 219 8.07 16.60 5.13
N ALA A 220 7.55 16.04 6.20
CA ALA A 220 6.21 16.35 6.70
C ALA A 220 6.08 17.81 7.16
N GLU A 221 7.12 18.39 7.79
CA GLU A 221 7.14 19.81 8.13
C GLU A 221 7.08 20.71 6.89
N THR A 222 7.74 20.29 5.81
CA THR A 222 7.72 21.00 4.52
C THR A 222 6.35 20.90 3.82
N LEU A 223 5.79 19.70 3.75
CA LEU A 223 4.53 19.40 3.05
C LEU A 223 3.29 19.76 3.86
N ARG A 224 3.40 19.85 5.18
CA ARG A 224 2.33 20.20 6.12
C ARG A 224 1.05 19.36 6.01
N PRO A 225 1.13 18.03 5.93
CA PRO A 225 -0.06 17.21 6.06
C PRO A 225 -0.65 17.35 7.48
N LYS A 226 -1.95 17.03 7.65
CA LYS A 226 -2.55 16.99 8.99
C LYS A 226 -2.12 15.75 9.77
N HIS A 227 -2.01 14.61 9.08
CA HIS A 227 -1.67 13.32 9.65
C HIS A 227 -0.62 12.61 8.79
N VAL A 228 0.37 11.99 9.43
CA VAL A 228 1.37 11.13 8.77
C VAL A 228 1.19 9.70 9.26
N VAL A 229 1.16 8.73 8.34
CA VAL A 229 1.14 7.30 8.64
C VAL A 229 2.44 6.70 8.10
N VAL A 230 3.26 6.15 9.00
CA VAL A 230 4.57 5.57 8.69
C VAL A 230 4.47 4.06 8.59
N TYR A 231 4.99 3.50 7.52
CA TYR A 231 5.05 2.04 7.28
C TYR A 231 6.38 1.64 6.63
N HIS A 232 6.51 0.39 6.17
CA HIS A 232 7.66 -0.17 5.46
C HIS A 232 8.94 -0.10 6.29
N THR A 233 8.83 -0.53 7.56
CA THR A 233 9.91 -0.43 8.53
C THR A 233 10.72 -1.72 8.64
N GLU A 234 11.92 -1.65 9.22
CA GLU A 234 12.63 -2.82 9.75
C GLU A 234 11.89 -3.39 10.98
N ASP A 235 12.25 -4.61 11.41
CA ASP A 235 11.52 -5.36 12.45
C ASP A 235 12.36 -5.79 13.66
N THR A 236 13.53 -5.19 13.88
CA THR A 236 14.44 -5.62 14.96
C THR A 236 13.89 -5.32 16.34
N ASP A 237 13.18 -4.19 16.51
CA ASP A 237 12.63 -3.72 17.79
C ASP A 237 11.14 -3.35 17.70
N LEU A 238 10.30 -4.27 17.22
CA LEU A 238 8.86 -4.05 17.08
C LEU A 238 8.15 -3.56 18.36
N PRO A 239 8.46 -4.08 19.57
CA PRO A 239 7.78 -3.63 20.79
C PRO A 239 7.95 -2.13 21.09
N HIS A 240 9.06 -1.53 20.69
CA HIS A 240 9.34 -0.12 20.92
C HIS A 240 9.23 0.74 19.65
N ARG A 241 9.01 0.12 18.48
CA ARG A 241 8.95 0.79 17.18
C ARG A 241 7.99 1.97 17.20
N LYS A 242 6.74 1.75 17.56
CA LYS A 242 5.70 2.80 17.59
C LYS A 242 6.15 4.03 18.39
N MET A 243 6.62 3.81 19.61
CA MET A 243 7.08 4.90 20.49
C MET A 243 8.29 5.63 19.91
N ARG A 244 9.31 4.89 19.48
CA ARG A 244 10.59 5.45 19.01
C ARG A 244 10.43 6.20 17.69
N TYR A 245 9.74 5.61 16.71
CA TYR A 245 9.51 6.22 15.40
C TYR A 245 8.62 7.46 15.52
N THR A 246 7.54 7.37 16.31
CA THR A 246 6.68 8.54 16.57
C THR A 246 7.48 9.68 17.19
N ALA A 247 8.29 9.41 18.20
CA ALA A 247 9.09 10.44 18.89
C ALA A 247 10.10 11.11 17.94
N GLU A 248 10.77 10.33 17.06
CA GLU A 248 11.74 10.89 16.13
C GLU A 248 11.07 11.74 15.03
N VAL A 249 9.95 11.27 14.44
CA VAL A 249 9.20 12.08 13.47
C VAL A 249 8.69 13.38 14.12
N GLN A 250 8.12 13.28 15.33
CA GLN A 250 7.59 14.46 16.06
C GLN A 250 8.66 15.44 16.54
N ALA A 251 9.93 15.05 16.55
CA ALA A 251 11.02 16.00 16.80
C ALA A 251 11.17 17.04 15.68
N TYR A 252 10.64 16.76 14.48
CA TYR A 252 10.73 17.61 13.29
C TYR A 252 9.37 18.07 12.76
N PHE A 253 8.30 17.36 13.08
CA PHE A 253 6.95 17.61 12.57
C PHE A 253 5.95 17.78 13.71
N SER A 254 5.20 18.88 13.68
CA SER A 254 4.23 19.25 14.73
C SER A 254 2.85 18.60 14.57
N GLY A 255 2.56 17.96 13.44
CA GLY A 255 1.29 17.31 13.17
C GLY A 255 1.18 15.93 13.82
N LYS A 256 0.09 15.23 13.52
CA LYS A 256 -0.19 13.94 14.13
C LYS A 256 0.49 12.79 13.38
N VAL A 257 1.19 11.92 14.12
CA VAL A 257 1.95 10.80 13.58
C VAL A 257 1.36 9.47 14.04
N TYR A 258 1.21 8.54 13.11
CA TYR A 258 0.80 7.16 13.33
C TYR A 258 1.90 6.23 12.85
N VAL A 259 2.30 5.30 13.69
CA VAL A 259 3.21 4.20 13.34
C VAL A 259 2.46 2.92 13.70
N PRO A 260 1.63 2.39 12.79
CA PRO A 260 0.75 1.28 13.10
C PRO A 260 1.52 -0.04 13.24
N ASP A 261 0.93 -0.95 14.01
CA ASP A 261 1.27 -2.36 13.99
C ASP A 261 0.44 -3.10 12.95
N ASP A 262 0.84 -4.34 12.62
CA ASP A 262 0.03 -5.20 11.75
C ASP A 262 -1.39 -5.35 12.35
N LEU A 263 -2.39 -5.31 11.48
CA LEU A 263 -3.83 -5.40 11.78
C LEU A 263 -4.42 -4.17 12.50
N GLU A 264 -3.62 -3.14 12.76
CA GLU A 264 -4.13 -1.91 13.36
C GLU A 264 -5.05 -1.16 12.39
N GLN A 265 -6.11 -0.58 12.94
CA GLN A 265 -7.10 0.21 12.18
C GLN A 265 -6.98 1.70 12.55
N ILE A 266 -6.89 2.53 11.54
CA ILE A 266 -6.88 3.99 11.65
C ILE A 266 -8.16 4.53 11.03
N THR A 267 -8.99 5.18 11.83
CA THR A 267 -10.19 5.90 11.33
C THR A 267 -9.74 7.24 10.74
N LEU A 268 -10.15 7.49 9.53
CA LEU A 268 -9.84 8.70 8.78
C LEU A 268 -10.84 9.83 9.07
#